data_193d27b4fb17238e49d92c8a010490b2
#
_entry.id   193d27b4fb17238e49d92c8a010490b2
#
_cell.length_a   1.000
_cell.length_b   1.000
_cell.length_c   1.000
_cell.angle_alpha   90.00
_cell.angle_beta   90.00
_cell.angle_gamma   90.00
#
_symmetry.space_group_name_H-M   'P 1'
#
loop_
_entity.id
_entity.type
_entity.pdbx_description
1 polymer ?
#
loop_
_entity_poly.entity_id
_entity_poly.type
_entity_poly.pdbx_seq_one_letter_code
_entity_poly.pdbx_strand_id
1 'polypeptide(L)'
;DLAAILSRDGFGQPMSDPPTIRTIDGDYSLADTKLFAEAWDAGGLYLVGKMAGDRWREWNGRFRDDVRRFIKGDDGMVSAFATRLIGSPDIYHPQYSDPYKSLNFITCHDGFTLWDLLSFNQKHNELNGENNQDGTNDNYSWNHGTEGQTSDPAINALRLQQAKNLLLVNLMSVGTPMIQMGDEVLRTQRGNNNVYCQDNAISWLNWHPNLHGKEMLRFVTELMRYRSVLKEEPRFFFSLAQSLEYANISWHGTQPFQPDWSSNSHAIGLTTYDTGHEVDVYAFFNAWWQPLSIILPPPPHNTNSHWKRVCDTGLAPPHDITPLGCEYTELPDLNYNVQPRSVVVLVCHKNKKAAPKGRKEHPQIKR
;
A
#
# COMPACT_ATOMS: atom_id res chain seq x y z
N ASP A 1 14.55 -12.64 8.26
CA ASP A 1 15.67 -11.72 8.13
C ASP A 1 16.80 -12.39 7.36
N LEU A 2 17.32 -11.73 6.32
CA LEU A 2 18.38 -12.24 5.42
C LEU A 2 18.12 -13.68 4.91
N ALA A 3 16.88 -14.04 4.64
CA ALA A 3 16.47 -15.42 4.37
C ALA A 3 17.10 -16.01 3.10
N ALA A 4 17.58 -15.18 2.16
CA ALA A 4 18.29 -15.66 0.99
C ALA A 4 19.60 -16.41 1.32
N ILE A 5 20.17 -16.22 2.51
CA ILE A 5 21.36 -16.98 2.95
C ILE A 5 21.09 -18.49 3.01
N LEU A 6 19.84 -18.89 3.30
CA LEU A 6 19.41 -20.30 3.31
C LEU A 6 19.44 -20.94 1.92
N SER A 7 19.57 -20.13 0.88
CA SER A 7 19.71 -20.58 -0.51
C SER A 7 21.18 -20.71 -0.96
N ARG A 8 22.15 -20.56 -0.07
CA ARG A 8 23.57 -20.73 -0.38
C ARG A 8 24.07 -22.09 0.11
N ASP A 9 24.99 -22.69 -0.67
CA ASP A 9 25.72 -23.91 -0.29
C ASP A 9 26.85 -23.60 0.72
N GLY A 10 27.57 -24.64 1.14
CA GLY A 10 28.70 -24.52 2.07
C GLY A 10 29.89 -23.69 1.56
N PHE A 11 29.89 -23.35 0.28
CA PHE A 11 30.89 -22.48 -0.35
C PHE A 11 30.35 -21.07 -0.65
N GLY A 12 29.11 -20.77 -0.18
CA GLY A 12 28.46 -19.48 -0.38
C GLY A 12 27.84 -19.30 -1.77
N GLN A 13 27.76 -20.34 -2.60
CA GLN A 13 27.15 -20.25 -3.93
C GLN A 13 25.64 -20.45 -3.88
N PRO A 14 24.85 -19.66 -4.65
CA PRO A 14 23.41 -19.83 -4.73
C PRO A 14 23.02 -21.23 -5.26
N MET A 15 22.10 -21.90 -4.60
CA MET A 15 21.52 -23.18 -5.01
C MET A 15 20.19 -22.96 -5.70
N SER A 16 19.93 -23.69 -6.79
CA SER A 16 18.61 -23.71 -7.44
C SER A 16 17.54 -24.47 -6.61
N ASP A 17 17.98 -25.38 -5.77
CA ASP A 17 17.14 -26.24 -4.94
C ASP A 17 17.68 -26.31 -3.50
N PRO A 18 17.47 -25.26 -2.69
CA PRO A 18 18.04 -25.18 -1.34
C PRO A 18 17.33 -26.14 -0.38
N PRO A 19 18.05 -27.12 0.23
CA PRO A 19 17.46 -28.17 1.04
C PRO A 19 16.76 -27.63 2.30
N THR A 20 17.32 -26.61 2.94
CA THR A 20 16.72 -26.00 4.14
C THR A 20 15.36 -25.38 3.84
N ILE A 21 15.25 -24.63 2.77
CA ILE A 21 13.97 -24.00 2.35
C ILE A 21 12.94 -25.09 2.04
N ARG A 22 13.33 -26.14 1.31
CA ARG A 22 12.45 -27.26 1.00
C ARG A 22 12.00 -28.02 2.23
N THR A 23 12.91 -28.27 3.18
CA THR A 23 12.56 -28.96 4.42
C THR A 23 11.53 -28.16 5.21
N ILE A 24 11.71 -26.85 5.38
CA ILE A 24 10.74 -25.97 6.05
C ILE A 24 9.40 -25.94 5.30
N ASP A 25 9.44 -25.85 3.98
CA ASP A 25 8.23 -25.78 3.15
C ASP A 25 7.42 -27.08 3.19
N GLY A 26 8.10 -28.22 3.23
CA GLY A 26 7.49 -29.55 3.25
C GLY A 26 7.19 -30.10 4.65
N ASP A 27 7.57 -29.44 5.73
CA ASP A 27 7.34 -29.92 7.08
C ASP A 27 5.87 -29.83 7.47
N TYR A 28 5.26 -31.01 7.73
CA TYR A 28 3.84 -31.10 8.11
C TYR A 28 3.55 -30.38 9.43
N SER A 29 4.49 -30.36 10.38
CA SER A 29 4.32 -29.65 11.65
C SER A 29 4.17 -28.12 11.46
N LEU A 30 4.66 -27.61 10.35
CA LEU A 30 4.59 -26.19 9.97
C LEU A 30 3.47 -25.90 8.95
N ALA A 31 2.56 -26.85 8.67
CA ALA A 31 1.55 -26.71 7.61
C ALA A 31 0.68 -25.43 7.76
N ASP A 32 0.32 -25.08 8.98
CA ASP A 32 -0.49 -23.88 9.29
C ASP A 32 0.37 -22.65 9.64
N THR A 33 1.69 -22.76 9.56
CA THR A 33 2.61 -21.66 9.86
C THR A 33 2.78 -20.76 8.63
N LYS A 34 2.59 -19.46 8.82
CA LYS A 34 2.88 -18.47 7.78
C LYS A 34 4.39 -18.26 7.68
N LEU A 35 4.91 -18.36 6.46
CA LEU A 35 6.34 -18.20 6.18
C LEU A 35 6.58 -16.89 5.44
N PHE A 36 7.45 -16.04 6.00
CA PHE A 36 7.83 -14.75 5.43
C PHE A 36 9.34 -14.72 5.25
N ALA A 37 9.79 -14.25 4.10
CA ALA A 37 11.20 -14.14 3.78
C ALA A 37 11.57 -12.70 3.45
N GLU A 38 12.60 -12.20 4.09
CA GLU A 38 13.41 -11.15 3.53
C GLU A 38 14.32 -11.80 2.49
N ALA A 39 13.88 -11.76 1.22
CA ALA A 39 14.43 -12.58 0.16
C ALA A 39 15.72 -11.98 -0.45
N TRP A 40 16.60 -11.44 0.38
CA TRP A 40 17.97 -10.98 0.05
C TRP A 40 18.93 -11.31 1.18
N ASP A 41 20.24 -11.11 0.95
CA ASP A 41 21.28 -11.24 1.96
C ASP A 41 22.36 -10.16 1.85
N ALA A 42 23.21 -10.08 2.87
CA ALA A 42 24.32 -9.14 2.92
C ALA A 42 25.41 -9.39 1.84
N GLY A 43 25.43 -10.56 1.24
CA GLY A 43 26.32 -10.94 0.15
C GLY A 43 25.80 -10.53 -1.25
N GLY A 44 24.68 -9.80 -1.33
CA GLY A 44 24.11 -9.27 -2.57
C GLY A 44 23.20 -10.25 -3.33
N LEU A 45 22.84 -11.39 -2.77
CA LEU A 45 21.86 -12.29 -3.36
C LEU A 45 20.46 -11.69 -3.16
N TYR A 46 19.73 -11.49 -4.25
CA TYR A 46 18.39 -10.93 -4.28
C TYR A 46 17.42 -11.90 -4.98
N LEU A 47 16.56 -12.53 -4.20
CA LEU A 47 15.65 -13.60 -4.64
C LEU A 47 14.17 -13.19 -4.63
N VAL A 48 13.85 -11.91 -4.54
CA VAL A 48 12.45 -11.43 -4.56
C VAL A 48 11.80 -11.85 -5.88
N GLY A 49 10.68 -12.58 -5.79
CA GLY A 49 9.98 -13.23 -6.91
C GLY A 49 10.60 -14.55 -7.36
N LYS A 50 11.67 -15.00 -6.72
CA LYS A 50 12.45 -16.20 -7.11
C LYS A 50 12.78 -17.13 -5.95
N MET A 51 12.32 -16.83 -4.74
CA MET A 51 12.59 -17.68 -3.59
C MET A 51 11.91 -19.03 -3.77
N ALA A 52 12.65 -20.11 -3.45
CA ALA A 52 12.13 -21.47 -3.55
C ALA A 52 10.95 -21.69 -2.57
N GLY A 53 10.03 -22.56 -2.96
CA GLY A 53 8.86 -22.92 -2.17
C GLY A 53 7.61 -22.07 -2.47
N ASP A 54 6.43 -22.72 -2.32
CA ASP A 54 5.17 -22.10 -2.69
C ASP A 54 4.47 -21.37 -1.55
N ARG A 55 4.81 -21.72 -0.31
CA ARG A 55 4.19 -21.20 0.92
C ARG A 55 4.80 -19.88 1.39
N TRP A 56 6.00 -19.54 0.91
CA TRP A 56 6.74 -18.36 1.31
C TRP A 56 6.16 -17.10 0.71
N ARG A 57 5.99 -16.09 1.55
CA ARG A 57 5.75 -14.71 1.11
C ARG A 57 7.05 -13.93 1.24
N GLU A 58 7.25 -13.00 0.35
CA GLU A 58 8.52 -12.29 0.20
C GLU A 58 8.34 -10.79 0.44
N TRP A 59 9.21 -10.19 1.21
CA TRP A 59 9.26 -8.74 1.36
C TRP A 59 9.59 -8.12 0.00
N ASN A 60 8.70 -7.24 -0.48
CA ASN A 60 8.87 -6.61 -1.79
C ASN A 60 9.58 -5.27 -1.65
N GLY A 61 10.91 -5.28 -1.72
CA GLY A 61 11.73 -4.06 -1.67
C GLY A 61 11.44 -3.08 -2.80
N ARG A 62 11.08 -3.56 -4.02
CA ARG A 62 10.69 -2.67 -5.12
C ARG A 62 9.38 -1.95 -4.83
N PHE A 63 8.41 -2.61 -4.18
CA PHE A 63 7.19 -1.93 -3.74
C PHE A 63 7.53 -0.76 -2.83
N ARG A 64 8.35 -1.00 -1.81
CA ARG A 64 8.80 0.03 -0.87
C ARG A 64 9.41 1.22 -1.60
N ASP A 65 10.37 0.97 -2.46
CA ASP A 65 11.18 2.02 -3.09
C ASP A 65 10.37 2.81 -4.11
N ASP A 66 9.63 2.13 -4.99
CA ASP A 66 8.82 2.77 -6.04
C ASP A 66 7.67 3.60 -5.45
N VAL A 67 7.01 3.10 -4.41
CA VAL A 67 5.93 3.84 -3.73
C VAL A 67 6.48 5.07 -2.99
N ARG A 68 7.59 4.94 -2.26
CA ARG A 68 8.25 6.08 -1.59
C ARG A 68 8.61 7.16 -2.60
N ARG A 69 9.24 6.80 -3.72
CA ARG A 69 9.68 7.72 -4.76
C ARG A 69 8.52 8.42 -5.44
N PHE A 70 7.45 7.69 -5.78
CA PHE A 70 6.27 8.30 -6.39
C PHE A 70 5.61 9.29 -5.42
N ILE A 71 5.33 8.91 -4.17
CA ILE A 71 4.66 9.76 -3.18
C ILE A 71 5.53 10.99 -2.82
N LYS A 72 6.84 10.84 -2.82
CA LYS A 72 7.78 11.95 -2.68
C LYS A 72 7.69 12.93 -3.87
N GLY A 73 7.34 12.46 -5.06
CA GLY A 73 7.20 13.23 -6.30
C GLY A 73 8.46 13.19 -7.16
N ASP A 74 9.18 12.06 -7.19
CA ASP A 74 10.29 11.85 -8.12
C ASP A 74 9.75 11.71 -9.56
N ASP A 75 10.52 12.21 -10.52
CA ASP A 75 10.22 12.10 -11.94
C ASP A 75 10.24 10.64 -12.41
N GLY A 76 9.40 10.32 -13.40
CA GLY A 76 9.39 9.03 -14.08
C GLY A 76 8.82 7.85 -13.29
N MET A 77 8.15 8.10 -12.16
CA MET A 77 7.71 7.03 -11.26
C MET A 77 6.30 6.49 -11.53
N VAL A 78 5.50 7.11 -12.39
CA VAL A 78 4.10 6.75 -12.63
C VAL A 78 3.95 5.29 -13.05
N SER A 79 4.72 4.82 -14.04
CA SER A 79 4.63 3.44 -14.54
C SER A 79 5.08 2.41 -13.50
N ALA A 80 6.15 2.69 -12.75
CA ALA A 80 6.61 1.84 -11.67
C ALA A 80 5.56 1.76 -10.55
N PHE A 81 5.03 2.90 -10.13
CA PHE A 81 3.98 2.99 -9.12
C PHE A 81 2.71 2.23 -9.54
N ALA A 82 2.22 2.43 -10.77
CA ALA A 82 1.08 1.70 -11.31
C ALA A 82 1.32 0.17 -11.26
N THR A 83 2.53 -0.27 -11.62
CA THR A 83 2.93 -1.68 -11.53
C THR A 83 2.85 -2.21 -10.09
N ARG A 84 3.23 -1.40 -9.10
CA ARG A 84 3.12 -1.80 -7.67
C ARG A 84 1.66 -1.92 -7.22
N LEU A 85 0.79 -1.00 -7.64
CA LEU A 85 -0.63 -1.02 -7.26
C LEU A 85 -1.33 -2.34 -7.66
N ILE A 86 -0.97 -2.91 -8.80
CA ILE A 86 -1.60 -4.12 -9.37
C ILE A 86 -0.88 -5.43 -9.00
N GLY A 87 -0.02 -5.43 -7.98
CA GLY A 87 0.59 -6.65 -7.44
C GLY A 87 1.94 -7.01 -8.03
N SER A 88 2.67 -6.06 -8.61
CA SER A 88 4.04 -6.26 -9.09
C SER A 88 4.20 -7.39 -10.13
N PRO A 89 3.49 -7.34 -11.27
CA PRO A 89 3.52 -8.40 -12.30
C PRO A 89 4.89 -8.62 -12.95
N ASP A 90 5.77 -7.65 -12.85
CA ASP A 90 7.18 -7.74 -13.28
C ASP A 90 8.03 -8.61 -12.34
N ILE A 91 7.55 -8.88 -11.12
CA ILE A 91 8.19 -9.75 -10.13
C ILE A 91 7.42 -11.06 -10.00
N TYR A 92 6.12 -10.97 -9.79
CA TYR A 92 5.21 -12.11 -9.60
C TYR A 92 4.41 -12.33 -10.88
N HIS A 93 4.97 -13.10 -11.82
CA HIS A 93 4.35 -13.31 -13.12
C HIS A 93 3.05 -14.11 -12.98
N PRO A 94 1.92 -13.65 -13.57
CA PRO A 94 0.59 -14.22 -13.35
C PRO A 94 0.45 -15.71 -13.64
N GLN A 95 1.22 -16.22 -14.59
CA GLN A 95 1.17 -17.64 -14.97
C GLN A 95 1.85 -18.57 -13.97
N TYR A 96 2.73 -18.05 -13.10
CA TYR A 96 3.60 -18.88 -12.29
C TYR A 96 3.63 -18.49 -10.81
N SER A 97 3.00 -17.40 -10.42
CA SER A 97 3.08 -16.88 -9.06
C SER A 97 1.82 -16.17 -8.62
N ASP A 98 1.48 -16.35 -7.35
CA ASP A 98 0.41 -15.62 -6.68
C ASP A 98 0.91 -14.20 -6.30
N PRO A 99 0.21 -13.12 -6.69
CA PRO A 99 0.56 -11.75 -6.29
C PRO A 99 0.55 -11.55 -4.76
N TYR A 100 -0.16 -12.40 -4.02
CA TYR A 100 -0.15 -12.40 -2.55
C TYR A 100 1.15 -12.93 -1.93
N LYS A 101 2.07 -13.49 -2.72
CA LYS A 101 3.46 -13.73 -2.29
C LYS A 101 4.17 -12.42 -1.96
N SER A 102 3.78 -11.31 -2.60
CA SER A 102 4.30 -9.98 -2.29
C SER A 102 3.86 -9.53 -0.90
N LEU A 103 4.79 -9.34 0.03
CA LEU A 103 4.61 -8.54 1.22
C LEU A 103 4.92 -7.10 0.89
N ASN A 104 3.86 -6.31 0.75
CA ASN A 104 3.94 -4.89 0.48
C ASN A 104 4.23 -4.14 1.78
N PHE A 105 5.24 -3.28 1.78
CA PHE A 105 5.58 -2.50 2.96
C PHE A 105 6.16 -1.13 2.56
N ILE A 106 6.02 -0.17 3.46
CA ILE A 106 6.63 1.16 3.32
C ILE A 106 7.88 1.24 4.18
N THR A 107 7.84 0.66 5.36
CA THR A 107 8.88 0.70 6.40
C THR A 107 9.01 -0.67 7.04
N CYS A 108 10.17 -0.97 7.56
CA CYS A 108 10.47 -2.20 8.29
C CYS A 108 11.49 -1.92 9.39
N HIS A 109 12.06 -2.98 10.01
CA HIS A 109 13.08 -2.83 11.05
C HIS A 109 14.36 -2.15 10.54
N ASP A 110 14.68 -2.33 9.27
CA ASP A 110 15.78 -1.65 8.57
C ASP A 110 15.29 -0.38 7.89
N GLY A 111 15.92 0.73 8.18
CA GLY A 111 15.57 2.03 7.63
C GLY A 111 14.77 2.92 8.58
N PHE A 112 14.28 4.03 8.08
CA PHE A 112 13.46 4.97 8.84
C PHE A 112 12.09 4.39 9.19
N THR A 113 11.55 4.78 10.36
CA THR A 113 10.11 4.68 10.64
C THR A 113 9.33 5.56 9.65
N LEU A 114 8.01 5.37 9.57
CA LEU A 114 7.17 6.17 8.68
C LEU A 114 7.30 7.68 8.95
N TRP A 115 7.33 8.09 10.22
CA TRP A 115 7.47 9.51 10.57
C TRP A 115 8.85 10.05 10.27
N ASP A 116 9.90 9.26 10.52
CA ASP A 116 11.27 9.65 10.22
C ASP A 116 11.55 9.72 8.71
N LEU A 117 10.94 8.83 7.92
CA LEU A 117 10.97 8.89 6.45
C LEU A 117 10.48 10.24 5.89
N LEU A 118 9.54 10.87 6.61
CA LEU A 118 8.91 12.14 6.25
C LEU A 118 9.54 13.34 7.01
N SER A 119 10.53 13.10 7.86
CA SER A 119 11.12 14.11 8.71
C SER A 119 12.62 14.28 8.53
N PHE A 120 13.30 13.31 7.92
CA PHE A 120 14.75 13.33 7.79
C PHE A 120 15.18 13.05 6.34
N ASN A 121 16.12 13.83 5.84
CA ASN A 121 16.80 13.53 4.58
C ASN A 121 18.02 12.63 4.78
N GLN A 122 18.65 12.71 5.97
CA GLN A 122 19.84 11.98 6.30
C GLN A 122 19.64 11.13 7.55
N LYS A 123 20.35 10.02 7.64
CA LYS A 123 20.34 9.18 8.84
C LYS A 123 21.15 9.84 9.97
N HIS A 124 20.74 9.57 11.19
CA HIS A 124 21.35 10.07 12.43
C HIS A 124 21.63 8.89 13.37
N ASN A 125 22.61 8.04 12.99
CA ASN A 125 22.99 6.82 13.69
C ASN A 125 24.20 7.01 14.61
N GLU A 126 24.60 8.26 14.92
CA GLU A 126 25.80 8.56 15.70
C GLU A 126 25.82 7.85 17.06
N LEU A 127 24.64 7.68 17.68
CA LEU A 127 24.49 7.01 18.97
C LEU A 127 24.69 5.48 18.90
N ASN A 128 24.78 4.91 17.71
CA ASN A 128 25.10 3.49 17.55
C ASN A 128 26.60 3.19 17.73
N GLY A 129 27.46 4.21 17.74
CA GLY A 129 28.90 4.05 17.91
C GLY A 129 29.66 3.64 16.66
N GLU A 130 29.00 3.63 15.49
CA GLU A 130 29.55 3.22 14.19
C GLU A 130 29.92 4.44 13.32
N ASN A 131 30.10 5.62 13.90
CA ASN A 131 30.39 6.87 13.21
C ASN A 131 29.40 7.18 12.07
N ASN A 132 28.13 6.85 12.26
CA ASN A 132 27.06 7.01 11.27
C ASN A 132 27.31 6.26 9.93
N GLN A 133 28.12 5.18 9.96
CA GLN A 133 28.41 4.36 8.78
C GLN A 133 27.41 3.21 8.60
N ASP A 134 26.80 2.75 9.67
CA ASP A 134 25.77 1.70 9.70
C ASP A 134 24.43 2.17 9.11
N GLY A 135 23.56 1.23 8.74
CA GLY A 135 22.28 1.48 8.11
C GLY A 135 22.40 2.01 6.68
N THR A 136 21.28 2.04 5.96
CA THR A 136 21.24 2.46 4.55
C THR A 136 21.33 3.98 4.38
N ASN A 137 21.94 4.43 3.28
CA ASN A 137 21.87 5.81 2.80
C ASN A 137 20.68 6.03 1.84
N ASP A 138 20.17 4.96 1.22
CA ASP A 138 19.12 4.99 0.21
C ASP A 138 17.73 4.87 0.84
N ASN A 139 17.30 5.93 1.53
CA ASN A 139 16.01 5.94 2.23
C ASN A 139 14.84 6.41 1.37
N TYR A 140 15.10 7.14 0.28
CA TYR A 140 14.07 7.84 -0.53
C TYR A 140 13.15 8.72 0.32
N SER A 141 13.71 9.29 1.37
CA SER A 141 13.02 10.15 2.35
C SER A 141 12.92 11.59 1.87
N TRP A 142 12.09 12.37 2.58
CA TRP A 142 11.99 13.81 2.37
C TRP A 142 11.58 14.50 3.67
N ASN A 143 12.38 15.46 4.13
CA ASN A 143 12.15 16.18 5.38
C ASN A 143 11.11 17.31 5.30
N HIS A 144 10.52 17.54 4.13
CA HIS A 144 9.53 18.61 3.89
C HIS A 144 10.03 20.01 4.23
N GLY A 145 11.33 20.26 4.08
CA GLY A 145 11.95 21.57 4.28
C GLY A 145 12.58 21.80 5.67
N THR A 146 12.40 20.85 6.59
CA THR A 146 13.00 20.95 7.94
C THR A 146 13.49 19.60 8.40
N GLU A 147 14.79 19.47 8.70
CA GLU A 147 15.37 18.23 9.19
C GLU A 147 14.93 17.95 10.63
N GLY A 148 14.31 16.79 10.85
CA GLY A 148 13.85 16.36 12.16
C GLY A 148 12.54 17.01 12.64
N GLN A 149 12.41 17.12 13.94
CA GLN A 149 11.20 17.68 14.57
C GLN A 149 11.05 19.16 14.27
N THR A 150 9.82 19.62 14.09
CA THR A 150 9.48 21.03 13.88
C THR A 150 8.18 21.39 14.59
N SER A 151 8.07 22.66 15.01
CA SER A 151 6.81 23.24 15.51
C SER A 151 5.97 23.87 14.40
N ASP A 152 6.45 23.88 13.14
CA ASP A 152 5.70 24.44 12.02
C ASP A 152 4.46 23.57 11.71
N PRO A 153 3.24 24.12 11.87
CA PRO A 153 2.02 23.36 11.68
C PRO A 153 1.78 22.97 10.21
N ALA A 154 2.27 23.75 9.26
CA ALA A 154 2.09 23.47 7.83
C ALA A 154 2.97 22.27 7.41
N ILE A 155 4.21 22.23 7.87
CA ILE A 155 5.13 21.11 7.63
C ILE A 155 4.57 19.83 8.27
N ASN A 156 4.13 19.91 9.53
CA ASN A 156 3.57 18.74 10.22
C ASN A 156 2.27 18.25 9.59
N ALA A 157 1.40 19.14 9.11
CA ALA A 157 0.19 18.76 8.37
C ALA A 157 0.54 18.04 7.06
N LEU A 158 1.53 18.53 6.31
CA LEU A 158 1.98 17.89 5.07
C LEU A 158 2.62 16.52 5.33
N ARG A 159 3.45 16.39 6.37
CA ARG A 159 4.01 15.09 6.80
C ARG A 159 2.92 14.09 7.15
N LEU A 160 1.90 14.52 7.91
CA LEU A 160 0.76 13.67 8.28
C LEU A 160 -0.03 13.23 7.04
N GLN A 161 -0.27 14.14 6.10
CA GLN A 161 -0.92 13.82 4.82
C GLN A 161 -0.14 12.79 4.03
N GLN A 162 1.18 12.96 3.92
CA GLN A 162 2.04 12.01 3.20
C GLN A 162 2.13 10.66 3.91
N ALA A 163 2.12 10.61 5.25
CA ALA A 163 2.03 9.37 6.01
C ALA A 163 0.72 8.61 5.70
N LYS A 164 -0.41 9.34 5.64
CA LYS A 164 -1.70 8.77 5.23
C LYS A 164 -1.66 8.23 3.80
N ASN A 165 -1.06 8.96 2.86
CA ASN A 165 -0.91 8.52 1.47
C ASN A 165 -0.14 7.20 1.38
N LEU A 166 1.00 7.11 2.06
CA LEU A 166 1.86 5.92 2.05
C LEU A 166 1.15 4.69 2.61
N LEU A 167 0.48 4.81 3.77
CA LEU A 167 -0.25 3.68 4.35
C LEU A 167 -1.53 3.34 3.57
N LEU A 168 -2.21 4.32 2.97
CA LEU A 168 -3.34 4.06 2.09
C LEU A 168 -2.90 3.23 0.89
N VAL A 169 -1.83 3.63 0.20
CA VAL A 169 -1.27 2.86 -0.92
C VAL A 169 -0.87 1.45 -0.50
N ASN A 170 -0.18 1.33 0.64
CA ASN A 170 0.23 0.01 1.16
C ASN A 170 -0.96 -0.91 1.42
N LEU A 171 -2.02 -0.39 2.05
CA LEU A 171 -3.20 -1.16 2.42
C LEU A 171 -4.15 -1.43 1.25
N MET A 172 -4.17 -0.57 0.22
CA MET A 172 -5.09 -0.70 -0.93
C MET A 172 -4.49 -1.43 -2.13
N SER A 173 -3.16 -1.57 -2.20
CA SER A 173 -2.50 -2.29 -3.31
C SER A 173 -2.74 -3.80 -3.24
N VAL A 174 -2.72 -4.43 -4.42
CA VAL A 174 -2.75 -5.90 -4.53
C VAL A 174 -1.49 -6.49 -3.89
N GLY A 175 -1.68 -7.48 -3.02
CA GLY A 175 -0.62 -8.13 -2.24
C GLY A 175 -0.97 -8.22 -0.76
N THR A 176 -0.05 -8.73 0.05
CA THR A 176 -0.20 -8.81 1.50
C THR A 176 0.47 -7.60 2.15
N PRO A 177 -0.26 -6.67 2.78
CA PRO A 177 0.37 -5.50 3.40
C PRO A 177 1.04 -5.87 4.72
N MET A 178 2.18 -5.23 4.95
CA MET A 178 2.90 -5.24 6.22
C MET A 178 3.04 -3.80 6.71
N ILE A 179 2.80 -3.57 7.99
CA ILE A 179 2.98 -2.28 8.67
C ILE A 179 4.01 -2.49 9.78
N GLN A 180 4.99 -1.62 9.88
CA GLN A 180 5.91 -1.61 10.99
C GLN A 180 5.19 -1.13 12.25
N MET A 181 5.34 -1.87 13.35
CA MET A 181 4.75 -1.53 14.64
C MET A 181 5.15 -0.11 15.07
N GLY A 182 4.15 0.72 15.35
CA GLY A 182 4.33 2.11 15.75
C GLY A 182 4.12 3.13 14.61
N ASP A 183 4.11 2.73 13.35
CA ASP A 183 3.82 3.64 12.24
C ASP A 183 2.38 4.16 12.30
N GLU A 184 1.45 3.35 12.81
CA GLU A 184 0.05 3.72 13.04
C GLU A 184 -0.14 4.83 14.08
N VAL A 185 0.89 5.11 14.86
CA VAL A 185 0.92 6.21 15.86
C VAL A 185 2.07 7.19 15.61
N LEU A 186 2.69 7.13 14.44
CA LEU A 186 3.80 8.00 14.01
C LEU A 186 5.01 7.93 14.95
N ARG A 187 5.45 6.70 15.29
CA ARG A 187 6.66 6.45 16.07
C ARG A 187 7.86 7.06 15.36
N THR A 188 8.75 7.68 16.14
CA THR A 188 10.02 8.21 15.66
C THR A 188 11.19 7.54 16.37
N GLN A 189 12.24 7.26 15.62
CA GLN A 189 13.57 6.86 16.11
C GLN A 189 14.57 8.04 16.05
N ARG A 190 14.03 9.27 15.90
CA ARG A 190 14.80 10.52 15.87
C ARG A 190 15.84 10.56 14.74
N GLY A 191 15.50 9.93 13.59
CA GLY A 191 16.39 9.83 12.44
C GLY A 191 17.42 8.71 12.51
N ASN A 192 17.43 7.90 13.56
CA ASN A 192 18.21 6.67 13.57
C ASN A 192 17.48 5.61 12.73
N ASN A 193 18.12 5.16 11.65
CA ASN A 193 17.55 4.19 10.72
C ASN A 193 18.08 2.76 10.88
N ASN A 194 18.79 2.49 12.00
CA ASN A 194 19.38 1.18 12.30
C ASN A 194 19.50 0.97 13.82
N VAL A 195 18.37 0.84 14.51
CA VAL A 195 18.30 0.85 15.99
C VAL A 195 18.66 -0.46 16.68
N TYR A 196 19.32 -1.38 15.99
CA TYR A 196 19.61 -2.74 16.48
C TYR A 196 20.28 -2.78 17.87
N CYS A 197 21.08 -1.79 18.22
CA CYS A 197 21.80 -1.72 19.47
C CYS A 197 21.21 -0.74 20.51
N GLN A 198 20.01 -0.19 20.23
CA GLN A 198 19.37 0.84 21.08
C GLN A 198 18.27 0.22 21.95
N ASP A 199 18.57 -0.08 23.20
CA ASP A 199 17.55 -0.48 24.20
C ASP A 199 17.18 0.71 25.08
N ASN A 200 16.57 1.73 24.50
CA ASN A 200 16.22 2.99 25.17
C ASN A 200 15.08 3.72 24.42
N ALA A 201 14.78 4.95 24.84
CA ALA A 201 13.69 5.77 24.29
C ALA A 201 13.82 6.12 22.79
N ILE A 202 14.92 5.77 22.12
CA ILE A 202 15.06 5.91 20.67
C ILE A 202 14.25 4.80 19.98
N SER A 203 14.33 3.55 20.46
CA SER A 203 13.67 2.39 19.88
C SER A 203 12.33 2.05 20.53
N TRP A 204 12.11 2.47 21.79
CA TRP A 204 10.89 2.12 22.52
C TRP A 204 9.66 2.82 21.94
N LEU A 205 8.54 2.10 21.94
CA LEU A 205 7.24 2.65 21.54
C LEU A 205 6.69 3.55 22.65
N ASN A 206 6.33 4.79 22.29
CA ASN A 206 5.58 5.66 23.18
C ASN A 206 4.08 5.30 23.12
N TRP A 207 3.56 4.70 24.19
CA TRP A 207 2.15 4.31 24.32
C TRP A 207 1.18 5.49 24.51
N HIS A 208 1.70 6.71 24.62
CA HIS A 208 0.92 7.94 24.74
C HIS A 208 1.13 8.84 23.52
N PRO A 209 0.53 8.48 22.36
CA PRO A 209 0.72 9.25 21.14
C PRO A 209 0.19 10.67 21.29
N ASN A 210 0.83 11.60 20.62
CA ASN A 210 0.38 12.99 20.50
C ASN A 210 -0.89 13.07 19.62
N LEU A 211 -1.37 14.29 19.36
CA LEU A 211 -2.59 14.50 18.56
C LEU A 211 -2.46 13.89 17.14
N HIS A 212 -1.35 14.11 16.45
CA HIS A 212 -1.12 13.56 15.11
C HIS A 212 -1.07 12.03 15.11
N GLY A 213 -0.45 11.43 16.13
CA GLY A 213 -0.46 9.96 16.29
C GLY A 213 -1.86 9.41 16.53
N LYS A 214 -2.71 10.10 17.30
CA LYS A 214 -4.10 9.71 17.50
C LYS A 214 -4.93 9.83 16.21
N GLU A 215 -4.71 10.89 15.44
CA GLU A 215 -5.35 11.08 14.13
C GLU A 215 -4.93 10.01 13.14
N MET A 216 -3.64 9.66 13.11
CA MET A 216 -3.12 8.59 12.28
C MET A 216 -3.70 7.24 12.64
N LEU A 217 -3.77 6.92 13.94
CA LEU A 217 -4.37 5.69 14.44
C LEU A 217 -5.85 5.57 14.02
N ARG A 218 -6.62 6.66 14.12
CA ARG A 218 -8.01 6.70 13.62
C ARG A 218 -8.06 6.37 12.13
N PHE A 219 -7.23 7.04 11.34
CA PHE A 219 -7.18 6.87 9.88
C PHE A 219 -6.82 5.43 9.49
N VAL A 220 -5.77 4.86 10.08
CA VAL A 220 -5.35 3.47 9.85
C VAL A 220 -6.42 2.47 10.29
N THR A 221 -7.07 2.73 11.43
CA THR A 221 -8.17 1.87 11.90
C THR A 221 -9.30 1.79 10.87
N GLU A 222 -9.71 2.93 10.30
CA GLU A 222 -10.75 2.92 9.27
C GLU A 222 -10.27 2.25 7.97
N LEU A 223 -9.03 2.48 7.54
CA LEU A 223 -8.46 1.77 6.39
C LEU A 223 -8.45 0.25 6.59
N MET A 224 -8.10 -0.22 7.78
CA MET A 224 -8.10 -1.65 8.12
C MET A 224 -9.52 -2.23 8.13
N ARG A 225 -10.52 -1.47 8.59
CA ARG A 225 -11.93 -1.85 8.50
C ARG A 225 -12.39 -1.97 7.05
N TYR A 226 -12.08 -0.98 6.22
CA TYR A 226 -12.35 -1.07 4.78
C TYR A 226 -11.70 -2.30 4.16
N ARG A 227 -10.41 -2.52 4.45
CA ARG A 227 -9.70 -3.68 3.94
C ARG A 227 -10.32 -5.00 4.39
N SER A 228 -10.80 -5.12 5.63
CA SER A 228 -11.42 -6.37 6.12
C SER A 228 -12.69 -6.69 5.37
N VAL A 229 -13.56 -5.70 5.15
CA VAL A 229 -14.79 -5.86 4.36
C VAL A 229 -14.47 -6.19 2.91
N LEU A 230 -13.52 -5.49 2.33
CA LEU A 230 -13.07 -5.71 0.96
C LEU A 230 -12.40 -7.09 0.78
N LYS A 231 -11.79 -7.64 1.83
CA LYS A 231 -11.16 -8.97 1.83
C LYS A 231 -12.19 -10.10 1.95
N GLU A 232 -13.24 -9.93 2.73
CA GLU A 232 -14.34 -10.90 2.85
C GLU A 232 -15.14 -10.99 1.55
N GLU A 233 -15.11 -9.92 0.77
CA GLU A 233 -15.59 -9.85 -0.59
C GLU A 233 -14.40 -10.14 -1.53
N PRO A 234 -14.21 -11.32 -2.13
CA PRO A 234 -13.03 -11.67 -2.96
C PRO A 234 -12.80 -10.77 -4.18
N ARG A 235 -13.41 -9.66 -4.24
CA ARG A 235 -13.75 -8.74 -5.31
C ARG A 235 -12.70 -7.68 -5.61
N PHE A 236 -11.88 -7.31 -4.63
CA PHE A 236 -10.83 -6.31 -4.81
C PHE A 236 -9.44 -6.90 -5.01
N PHE A 237 -9.33 -8.20 -4.80
CA PHE A 237 -8.08 -8.92 -4.89
C PHE A 237 -8.21 -9.98 -5.97
N PHE A 238 -8.38 -9.53 -7.20
CA PHE A 238 -8.19 -10.42 -8.33
C PHE A 238 -6.81 -11.06 -8.21
N SER A 239 -6.72 -12.35 -8.52
CA SER A 239 -5.41 -12.83 -8.91
C SER A 239 -4.93 -11.94 -10.06
N LEU A 240 -3.66 -11.63 -10.11
CA LEU A 240 -3.11 -10.81 -11.19
C LEU A 240 -3.50 -11.36 -12.56
N ALA A 241 -3.58 -12.70 -12.72
CA ALA A 241 -4.09 -13.35 -13.89
C ALA A 241 -5.53 -12.90 -14.22
N GLN A 242 -6.43 -12.88 -13.23
CA GLN A 242 -7.80 -12.44 -13.43
C GLN A 242 -7.91 -10.95 -13.77
N SER A 243 -7.11 -10.08 -13.16
CA SER A 243 -7.13 -8.64 -13.45
C SER A 243 -6.62 -8.32 -14.85
N LEU A 244 -5.72 -9.14 -15.40
CA LEU A 244 -5.19 -8.99 -16.75
C LEU A 244 -6.10 -9.64 -17.80
N GLU A 245 -6.74 -10.78 -17.48
CA GLU A 245 -7.65 -11.49 -18.40
C GLU A 245 -8.98 -10.78 -18.61
N TYR A 246 -9.51 -10.10 -17.58
CA TYR A 246 -10.88 -9.55 -17.63
C TYR A 246 -10.93 -8.05 -17.87
N ALA A 247 -9.81 -7.39 -18.14
CA ALA A 247 -9.75 -5.93 -18.34
C ALA A 247 -10.51 -5.11 -17.27
N ASN A 248 -10.49 -5.58 -16.02
CA ASN A 248 -11.24 -4.99 -14.91
C ASN A 248 -10.59 -3.74 -14.33
N ILE A 249 -9.56 -3.22 -15.00
CA ILE A 249 -8.81 -2.05 -14.60
C ILE A 249 -8.78 -1.06 -15.74
N SER A 250 -9.07 0.20 -15.43
CA SER A 250 -8.86 1.31 -16.34
C SER A 250 -7.97 2.35 -15.71
N TRP A 251 -7.04 2.87 -16.50
CA TRP A 251 -6.14 3.93 -16.08
C TRP A 251 -6.62 5.29 -16.57
N HIS A 252 -6.40 6.32 -15.76
CA HIS A 252 -6.87 7.67 -16.02
C HIS A 252 -5.75 8.68 -15.73
N GLY A 253 -5.79 9.80 -16.45
CA GLY A 253 -5.10 11.02 -16.12
C GLY A 253 -6.07 12.03 -15.53
N THR A 254 -5.86 13.31 -15.80
CA THR A 254 -6.84 14.37 -15.49
C THR A 254 -8.12 14.22 -16.32
N GLN A 255 -8.03 13.48 -17.42
CA GLN A 255 -9.18 13.07 -18.23
C GLN A 255 -9.39 11.55 -18.10
N PRO A 256 -10.65 11.07 -18.13
CA PRO A 256 -10.95 9.65 -18.09
C PRO A 256 -10.27 8.90 -19.25
N PHE A 257 -9.71 7.74 -18.95
CA PHE A 257 -9.09 6.82 -19.93
C PHE A 257 -7.91 7.43 -20.72
N GLN A 258 -7.32 8.52 -20.21
CA GLN A 258 -6.17 9.21 -20.81
C GLN A 258 -5.04 9.35 -19.77
N PRO A 259 -4.42 8.24 -19.35
CA PRO A 259 -3.30 8.29 -18.40
C PRO A 259 -2.08 8.95 -19.04
N ASP A 260 -1.37 9.74 -18.26
CA ASP A 260 -0.09 10.32 -18.68
C ASP A 260 1.06 9.47 -18.13
N TRP A 261 1.71 8.73 -19.01
CA TRP A 261 2.86 7.87 -18.71
C TRP A 261 4.22 8.56 -18.92
N SER A 262 4.22 9.85 -19.22
CA SER A 262 5.46 10.59 -19.42
C SER A 262 6.30 10.67 -18.15
N SER A 263 7.61 10.90 -18.31
CA SER A 263 8.52 11.06 -17.16
C SER A 263 8.20 12.28 -16.28
N ASN A 264 7.47 13.26 -16.82
CA ASN A 264 7.10 14.46 -16.10
C ASN A 264 5.75 14.35 -15.38
N SER A 265 5.08 13.22 -15.55
CA SER A 265 3.80 12.97 -14.87
C SER A 265 4.03 12.57 -13.41
N HIS A 266 3.23 13.13 -12.52
CA HIS A 266 3.23 12.85 -11.09
C HIS A 266 1.82 12.46 -10.59
N ALA A 267 0.94 12.08 -11.50
CA ALA A 267 -0.43 11.73 -11.14
C ALA A 267 -0.95 10.58 -11.98
N ILE A 268 -1.76 9.73 -11.38
CA ILE A 268 -2.41 8.60 -12.05
C ILE A 268 -3.73 8.26 -11.38
N GLY A 269 -4.74 7.97 -12.18
CA GLY A 269 -6.02 7.41 -11.72
C GLY A 269 -6.18 5.95 -12.10
N LEU A 270 -6.92 5.23 -11.29
CA LEU A 270 -7.25 3.83 -11.47
C LEU A 270 -8.72 3.61 -11.16
N THR A 271 -9.45 2.94 -12.06
CA THR A 271 -10.75 2.34 -11.73
C THR A 271 -10.61 0.83 -11.75
N THR A 272 -11.09 0.17 -10.69
CA THR A 272 -11.30 -1.27 -10.66
C THR A 272 -12.78 -1.54 -10.78
N TYR A 273 -13.13 -2.33 -11.80
CA TYR A 273 -14.51 -2.73 -12.06
C TYR A 273 -14.78 -4.09 -11.46
N ASP A 274 -15.87 -4.16 -10.76
CA ASP A 274 -16.35 -5.40 -10.21
C ASP A 274 -17.38 -6.05 -11.13
N THR A 275 -16.94 -6.87 -12.03
CA THR A 275 -17.80 -7.52 -13.04
C THR A 275 -18.78 -8.58 -12.52
N GLY A 276 -18.83 -8.80 -11.22
CA GLY A 276 -19.78 -9.73 -10.58
C GLY A 276 -20.44 -9.16 -9.33
N HIS A 277 -20.06 -7.97 -8.91
CA HIS A 277 -20.23 -7.49 -7.56
C HIS A 277 -20.83 -6.09 -7.47
N GLU A 278 -21.09 -5.64 -6.25
CA GLU A 278 -21.95 -4.47 -6.01
C GLU A 278 -21.23 -3.12 -5.96
N VAL A 279 -19.88 -3.08 -6.13
CA VAL A 279 -19.08 -1.86 -5.94
C VAL A 279 -17.96 -1.73 -6.96
N ASP A 280 -17.86 -0.55 -7.59
CA ASP A 280 -16.69 -0.14 -8.37
C ASP A 280 -15.88 0.87 -7.55
N VAL A 281 -14.56 0.84 -7.67
CA VAL A 281 -13.66 1.74 -6.93
C VAL A 281 -12.84 2.57 -7.91
N TYR A 282 -12.85 3.87 -7.70
CA TYR A 282 -11.95 4.80 -8.35
C TYR A 282 -10.96 5.34 -7.34
N ALA A 283 -9.68 5.34 -7.67
CA ALA A 283 -8.64 6.00 -6.89
C ALA A 283 -7.82 6.94 -7.78
N PHE A 284 -7.49 8.11 -7.26
CA PHE A 284 -6.61 9.05 -7.95
C PHE A 284 -5.49 9.48 -7.01
N PHE A 285 -4.26 9.37 -7.50
CA PHE A 285 -3.04 9.65 -6.77
C PHE A 285 -2.39 10.89 -7.38
N ASN A 286 -2.39 11.98 -6.63
CA ASN A 286 -1.73 13.24 -7.00
C ASN A 286 -0.47 13.43 -6.16
N ALA A 287 0.70 13.08 -6.70
CA ALA A 287 1.99 13.37 -6.08
C ALA A 287 2.53 14.76 -6.47
N TRP A 288 1.82 15.48 -7.34
CA TRP A 288 2.16 16.85 -7.74
C TRP A 288 1.94 17.86 -6.62
N TRP A 289 2.71 18.92 -6.60
CA TRP A 289 2.63 19.98 -5.57
C TRP A 289 1.58 21.03 -5.82
N GLN A 290 0.76 20.87 -6.85
CA GLN A 290 -0.38 21.74 -7.17
C GLN A 290 -1.68 20.93 -7.18
N PRO A 291 -2.83 21.59 -6.97
CA PRO A 291 -4.11 20.92 -7.13
C PRO A 291 -4.34 20.55 -8.60
N LEU A 292 -5.02 19.44 -8.83
CA LEU A 292 -5.40 18.96 -10.15
C LEU A 292 -6.92 18.87 -10.26
N SER A 293 -7.48 19.58 -11.23
CA SER A 293 -8.88 19.40 -11.62
C SER A 293 -8.98 18.19 -12.54
N ILE A 294 -9.72 17.18 -12.10
CA ILE A 294 -9.91 15.94 -12.86
C ILE A 294 -11.37 15.78 -13.27
N ILE A 295 -11.58 15.07 -14.37
CA ILE A 295 -12.90 14.58 -14.76
C ILE A 295 -12.94 13.09 -14.40
N LEU A 296 -13.93 12.71 -13.61
CA LEU A 296 -14.16 11.31 -13.23
C LEU A 296 -14.73 10.52 -14.42
N PRO A 297 -14.39 9.23 -14.56
CA PRO A 297 -15.08 8.38 -15.52
C PRO A 297 -16.57 8.29 -15.14
N PRO A 298 -17.47 8.15 -16.12
CA PRO A 298 -18.87 7.92 -15.82
C PRO A 298 -19.02 6.61 -15.01
N PRO A 299 -19.94 6.56 -14.04
CA PRO A 299 -20.20 5.32 -13.30
C PRO A 299 -20.54 4.17 -14.24
N PRO A 300 -19.88 3.01 -14.11
CA PRO A 300 -19.87 1.98 -15.19
C PRO A 300 -21.20 1.27 -15.42
N HIS A 301 -22.11 1.26 -14.47
CA HIS A 301 -23.26 0.34 -14.51
C HIS A 301 -24.64 0.98 -14.45
N ASN A 302 -24.76 2.30 -14.30
CA ASN A 302 -26.07 2.93 -14.28
C ASN A 302 -26.03 4.45 -14.48
N THR A 303 -26.94 4.98 -15.29
CA THR A 303 -27.11 6.42 -15.50
C THR A 303 -27.57 7.21 -14.27
N ASN A 304 -28.01 6.50 -13.21
CA ASN A 304 -28.50 7.10 -11.95
C ASN A 304 -27.58 6.81 -10.75
N SER A 305 -26.37 6.28 -10.98
CA SER A 305 -25.39 6.06 -9.92
C SER A 305 -24.41 7.23 -9.87
N HIS A 306 -24.00 7.61 -8.67
CA HIS A 306 -23.03 8.67 -8.44
C HIS A 306 -21.79 8.09 -7.73
N TRP A 307 -20.64 8.70 -8.01
CA TRP A 307 -19.45 8.46 -7.21
C TRP A 307 -19.66 9.01 -5.80
N LYS A 308 -19.19 8.27 -4.80
CA LYS A 308 -19.27 8.63 -3.39
C LYS A 308 -17.88 8.61 -2.79
N ARG A 309 -17.52 9.67 -2.05
CA ARG A 309 -16.19 9.80 -1.47
C ARG A 309 -16.04 8.94 -0.21
N VAL A 310 -15.07 8.04 -0.25
CA VAL A 310 -14.64 7.23 0.90
C VAL A 310 -13.47 7.90 1.62
N CYS A 311 -12.47 8.34 0.85
CA CYS A 311 -11.26 8.92 1.39
C CYS A 311 -10.78 10.08 0.50
N ASP A 312 -10.26 11.12 1.13
CA ASP A 312 -9.51 12.21 0.49
C ASP A 312 -8.50 12.75 1.50
N THR A 313 -7.24 12.38 1.33
CA THR A 313 -6.16 12.77 2.24
C THR A 313 -5.81 14.26 2.18
N GLY A 314 -6.33 14.99 1.19
CA GLY A 314 -6.23 16.45 1.09
C GLY A 314 -7.19 17.19 2.01
N LEU A 315 -8.13 16.49 2.65
CA LEU A 315 -9.06 17.09 3.60
C LEU A 315 -8.53 16.98 5.04
N ALA A 316 -8.92 17.97 5.83
CA ALA A 316 -8.61 17.97 7.25
C ALA A 316 -9.37 16.85 7.99
N PRO A 317 -8.75 16.22 9.01
CA PRO A 317 -9.48 15.29 9.90
C PRO A 317 -10.69 15.98 10.57
N PRO A 318 -11.81 15.29 10.78
CA PRO A 318 -12.05 13.87 10.50
C PRO A 318 -12.58 13.56 9.09
N HIS A 319 -12.59 14.54 8.18
CA HIS A 319 -13.21 14.43 6.85
C HIS A 319 -12.33 13.74 5.81
N ASP A 320 -11.10 13.39 6.17
CA ASP A 320 -10.10 12.73 5.33
C ASP A 320 -10.44 11.26 5.01
N ILE A 321 -11.24 10.60 5.86
CA ILE A 321 -11.79 9.27 5.63
C ILE A 321 -13.17 9.15 6.27
N THR A 322 -14.14 8.68 5.52
CA THR A 322 -15.49 8.42 6.02
C THR A 322 -15.47 7.12 6.82
N PRO A 323 -15.95 7.07 8.08
CA PRO A 323 -16.01 5.83 8.84
C PRO A 323 -16.88 4.78 8.14
N LEU A 324 -16.45 3.52 8.18
CA LEU A 324 -17.16 2.40 7.57
C LEU A 324 -18.58 2.28 8.17
N GLY A 325 -19.58 2.19 7.30
CA GLY A 325 -21.00 2.10 7.69
C GLY A 325 -21.68 3.47 7.85
N CYS A 326 -20.94 4.58 7.74
CA CYS A 326 -21.52 5.91 7.65
C CYS A 326 -21.95 6.24 6.21
N GLU A 327 -22.81 7.26 6.07
CA GLU A 327 -23.23 7.74 4.77
C GLU A 327 -22.05 8.43 4.05
N TYR A 328 -21.76 7.97 2.83
CA TYR A 328 -20.71 8.57 2.01
C TYR A 328 -21.17 9.88 1.37
N THR A 329 -20.27 10.84 1.26
CA THR A 329 -20.52 12.07 0.51
C THR A 329 -20.69 11.76 -0.96
N GLU A 330 -21.88 11.98 -1.50
CA GLU A 330 -22.21 11.83 -2.91
C GLU A 330 -21.65 13.00 -3.73
N LEU A 331 -21.06 12.71 -4.89
CA LEU A 331 -20.53 13.74 -5.77
C LEU A 331 -21.62 14.12 -6.79
N PRO A 332 -21.99 15.41 -6.87
CA PRO A 332 -23.11 15.86 -7.71
C PRO A 332 -22.78 15.80 -9.21
N ASP A 333 -21.52 15.90 -9.57
CA ASP A 333 -21.03 15.88 -10.95
C ASP A 333 -19.74 15.08 -11.08
N LEU A 334 -19.17 15.02 -12.28
CA LEU A 334 -17.95 14.28 -12.57
C LEU A 334 -16.66 15.11 -12.40
N ASN A 335 -16.76 16.37 -11.98
CA ASN A 335 -15.58 17.19 -11.75
C ASN A 335 -15.12 17.04 -10.29
N TYR A 336 -13.82 16.82 -10.08
CA TYR A 336 -13.22 16.77 -8.78
C TYR A 336 -11.91 17.54 -8.72
N ASN A 337 -11.71 18.31 -7.66
CA ASN A 337 -10.47 19.05 -7.46
C ASN A 337 -9.61 18.32 -6.42
N VAL A 338 -8.63 17.57 -6.89
CA VAL A 338 -7.71 16.81 -6.05
C VAL A 338 -6.65 17.75 -5.51
N GLN A 339 -6.53 17.82 -4.19
CA GLN A 339 -5.56 18.70 -3.54
C GLN A 339 -4.10 18.30 -3.84
N PRO A 340 -3.13 19.22 -3.64
CA PRO A 340 -1.73 18.90 -3.79
C PRO A 340 -1.33 17.70 -2.92
N ARG A 341 -0.51 16.81 -3.47
CA ARG A 341 0.07 15.66 -2.74
C ARG A 341 -0.96 14.83 -1.99
N SER A 342 -2.12 14.57 -2.62
CA SER A 342 -3.22 13.85 -1.99
C SER A 342 -3.68 12.65 -2.79
N VAL A 343 -4.37 11.75 -2.10
CA VAL A 343 -5.01 10.57 -2.67
C VAL A 343 -6.51 10.65 -2.42
N VAL A 344 -7.29 10.41 -3.46
CA VAL A 344 -8.76 10.35 -3.39
C VAL A 344 -9.21 8.94 -3.72
N VAL A 345 -10.13 8.39 -2.91
CA VAL A 345 -10.77 7.10 -3.15
C VAL A 345 -12.29 7.30 -3.16
N LEU A 346 -12.89 6.89 -4.26
CA LEU A 346 -14.33 6.97 -4.49
C LEU A 346 -14.88 5.56 -4.73
N VAL A 347 -16.14 5.36 -4.36
CA VAL A 347 -16.89 4.13 -4.64
C VAL A 347 -18.18 4.43 -5.38
N CYS A 348 -18.61 3.49 -6.20
CA CYS A 348 -19.91 3.50 -6.84
C CYS A 348 -20.60 2.16 -6.60
N HIS A 349 -21.75 2.17 -5.93
CA HIS A 349 -22.54 0.97 -5.69
C HIS A 349 -23.46 0.68 -6.86
N LYS A 350 -23.52 -0.57 -7.28
CA LYS A 350 -24.55 -1.04 -8.22
C LYS A 350 -25.91 -1.00 -7.53
N ASN A 351 -26.90 -0.38 -8.15
CA ASN A 351 -28.26 -0.45 -7.64
C ASN A 351 -28.71 -1.92 -7.67
N LYS A 352 -29.09 -2.48 -6.52
CA LYS A 352 -29.78 -3.77 -6.46
C LYS A 352 -31.01 -3.65 -7.36
N LYS A 353 -31.05 -4.35 -8.48
CA LYS A 353 -32.30 -4.55 -9.21
C LYS A 353 -33.27 -5.13 -8.18
N ALA A 354 -34.40 -4.45 -7.97
CA ALA A 354 -35.47 -5.01 -7.14
C ALA A 354 -35.72 -6.43 -7.66
N ALA A 355 -35.55 -7.42 -6.79
CA ALA A 355 -35.83 -8.80 -7.16
C ALA A 355 -37.23 -8.84 -7.78
N PRO A 356 -37.45 -9.51 -8.92
CA PRO A 356 -38.77 -9.58 -9.53
C PRO A 356 -39.71 -10.19 -8.49
N LYS A 357 -40.67 -9.39 -8.02
CA LYS A 357 -41.76 -9.87 -7.20
C LYS A 357 -42.49 -10.96 -8.02
N GLY A 358 -42.41 -12.22 -7.58
CA GLY A 358 -43.29 -13.26 -8.07
C GLY A 358 -42.61 -14.46 -8.72
N ARG A 359 -42.10 -15.36 -7.90
CA ARG A 359 -42.30 -16.79 -8.19
C ARG A 359 -43.27 -17.30 -7.15
N LYS A 360 -44.53 -17.57 -7.61
CA LYS A 360 -45.51 -18.32 -6.84
C LYS A 360 -44.89 -19.67 -6.51
N GLU A 361 -44.87 -20.00 -5.25
CA GLU A 361 -44.57 -21.35 -4.77
C GLU A 361 -45.49 -22.36 -5.42
N HIS A 362 -44.91 -23.32 -6.11
CA HIS A 362 -45.64 -24.51 -6.53
C HIS A 362 -45.91 -25.40 -5.31
N PRO A 363 -47.13 -25.93 -5.16
CA PRO A 363 -47.46 -26.78 -4.01
C PRO A 363 -46.65 -28.07 -4.04
N GLN A 364 -46.09 -28.41 -2.90
CA GLN A 364 -45.40 -29.68 -2.66
C GLN A 364 -46.39 -30.83 -2.87
N ILE A 365 -46.09 -31.71 -3.80
CA ILE A 365 -46.72 -33.03 -3.95
C ILE A 365 -46.06 -33.93 -2.89
N LYS A 366 -46.81 -34.29 -1.89
CA LYS A 366 -46.45 -35.37 -0.93
C LYS A 366 -46.38 -36.69 -1.69
N ARG A 367 -45.23 -37.37 -1.59
CA ARG A 367 -45.16 -38.83 -1.57
C ARG A 367 -44.06 -39.29 -0.62
#